data_33598ce189af7cb3ebf049a1ab22ec89
#
_entry.id   33598ce189af7cb3ebf049a1ab22ec89
#
_cell.length_a   1.000
_cell.length_b   1.000
_cell.length_c   1.000
_cell.angle_alpha   90.00
_cell.angle_beta   90.00
_cell.angle_gamma   90.00
#
_symmetry.space_group_name_H-M   'P 1'
#
loop_
_entity.id
_entity.type
_entity.pdbx_description
1 polymer ?
#
loop_
_entity_poly.entity_id
_entity_poly.type
_entity_poly.pdbx_seq_one_letter_code
_entity_poly.pdbx_strand_id
1 'polypeptide(L)'
;MAHEKVKTYCRFCHAYCPMEATVEDNKVIAIAPDTDNEVYGGYTCVKGRQLPEQMYYPERILSSLKKNDDGSHTAISSSQALDEIADKLRAILDKHGPRSIASYNGTVSFQNSATHPVAKAWHVALDSPSYYTSITIDQPAKVGIGAARMGFWSGGSHTWSDSDVALILGNNTLVSHFSIPGGIPSFSPSNALREGTKRGMKIIC
;
A
#
# COMPACT_ATOMS: atom_id res chain seq x y z
N MET A 1 -6.94 6.03 -33.62
CA MET A 1 -6.73 6.97 -32.50
C MET A 1 -5.36 6.73 -31.93
N ALA A 2 -4.63 7.77 -31.57
CA ALA A 2 -3.27 7.59 -31.05
C ALA A 2 -3.35 7.15 -29.58
N HIS A 3 -2.83 5.97 -29.27
CA HIS A 3 -2.67 5.53 -27.90
C HIS A 3 -1.37 6.14 -27.34
N GLU A 4 -1.46 6.80 -26.21
CA GLU A 4 -0.30 7.29 -25.47
C GLU A 4 0.14 6.23 -24.44
N LYS A 5 1.46 5.98 -24.36
CA LYS A 5 2.04 5.11 -23.35
C LYS A 5 2.73 5.95 -22.28
N VAL A 6 2.32 5.79 -21.03
CA VAL A 6 2.84 6.57 -19.91
C VAL A 6 3.45 5.62 -18.87
N LYS A 7 4.72 5.83 -18.53
CA LYS A 7 5.36 5.09 -17.45
C LYS A 7 4.86 5.58 -16.10
N THR A 8 4.52 4.64 -15.24
CA THR A 8 3.96 4.88 -13.90
C THR A 8 4.37 3.74 -12.97
N TYR A 9 3.78 3.71 -11.77
CA TYR A 9 4.02 2.64 -10.80
C TYR A 9 2.74 2.26 -10.06
N CYS A 10 2.68 1.01 -9.62
CA CYS A 10 1.57 0.48 -8.86
C CYS A 10 1.55 1.03 -7.43
N ARG A 11 0.37 1.40 -6.93
CA ARG A 11 0.16 1.91 -5.57
C ARG A 11 -0.66 0.98 -4.68
N PHE A 12 -0.81 -0.29 -5.04
CA PHE A 12 -1.57 -1.25 -4.24
C PHE A 12 -0.84 -1.72 -2.99
N CYS A 13 0.47 -1.91 -3.08
CA CYS A 13 1.29 -2.36 -1.97
C CYS A 13 2.68 -1.71 -2.03
N HIS A 14 3.54 -2.03 -1.08
CA HIS A 14 4.87 -1.44 -0.97
C HIS A 14 5.87 -1.92 -2.02
N ALA A 15 5.47 -2.78 -2.94
CA ALA A 15 6.35 -3.20 -4.03
C ALA A 15 6.57 -2.08 -5.07
N TYR A 16 5.60 -1.17 -5.25
CA TYR A 16 5.71 -0.07 -6.21
C TYR A 16 6.12 -0.51 -7.60
N CYS A 17 5.59 -1.65 -8.07
CA CYS A 17 5.96 -2.22 -9.36
C CYS A 17 5.85 -1.19 -10.49
N PRO A 18 6.91 -0.98 -11.30
CA PRO A 18 6.86 -0.13 -12.47
C PRO A 18 5.90 -0.68 -13.51
N MET A 19 5.14 0.21 -14.12
CA MET A 19 4.10 -0.14 -15.08
C MET A 19 4.09 0.83 -16.24
N GLU A 20 3.54 0.39 -17.35
CA GLU A 20 3.20 1.21 -18.50
C GLU A 20 1.68 1.26 -18.63
N ALA A 21 1.11 2.46 -18.56
CA ALA A 21 -0.31 2.70 -18.78
C ALA A 21 -0.53 3.08 -20.25
N THR A 22 -1.52 2.44 -20.89
CA THR A 22 -2.04 2.86 -22.20
C THR A 22 -3.21 3.79 -21.97
N VAL A 23 -3.10 5.00 -22.50
CA VAL A 23 -4.13 6.06 -22.37
C VAL A 23 -4.76 6.35 -23.72
N GLU A 24 -6.08 6.40 -23.76
CA GLU A 24 -6.89 6.79 -24.90
C GLU A 24 -7.98 7.74 -24.43
N ASP A 25 -8.17 8.87 -25.11
CA ASP A 25 -9.16 9.89 -24.74
C ASP A 25 -9.17 10.25 -23.24
N ASN A 26 -7.99 10.48 -22.69
CA ASN A 26 -7.77 10.77 -21.26
C ASN A 26 -8.25 9.67 -20.29
N LYS A 27 -8.37 8.44 -20.76
CA LYS A 27 -8.69 7.26 -19.94
C LYS A 27 -7.59 6.22 -20.01
N VAL A 28 -7.26 5.63 -18.89
CA VAL A 28 -6.37 4.48 -18.82
C VAL A 28 -7.16 3.24 -19.26
N ILE A 29 -6.81 2.67 -20.39
CA ILE A 29 -7.51 1.50 -20.96
C ILE A 29 -6.80 0.18 -20.68
N ALA A 30 -5.49 0.21 -20.43
CA ALA A 30 -4.71 -0.98 -20.10
C ALA A 30 -3.50 -0.65 -19.24
N ILE A 31 -3.06 -1.62 -18.48
CA ILE A 31 -1.80 -1.59 -17.72
C ILE A 31 -0.97 -2.81 -18.07
N ALA A 32 0.28 -2.57 -18.42
CA ALA A 32 1.31 -3.60 -18.64
C ALA A 32 2.47 -3.41 -17.66
N PRO A 33 3.27 -4.46 -17.37
CA PRO A 33 4.55 -4.28 -16.69
C PRO A 33 5.49 -3.41 -17.51
N ASP A 34 6.29 -2.55 -16.85
CA ASP A 34 7.41 -1.87 -17.52
C ASP A 34 8.56 -2.86 -17.72
N THR A 35 8.68 -3.38 -18.94
CA THR A 35 9.71 -4.37 -19.29
C THR A 35 11.11 -3.77 -19.40
N ASP A 36 11.22 -2.45 -19.53
CA ASP A 36 12.51 -1.76 -19.61
C ASP A 36 13.13 -1.54 -18.22
N ASN A 37 12.35 -1.79 -17.16
CA ASN A 37 12.84 -1.65 -15.79
C ASN A 37 13.63 -2.89 -15.35
N GLU A 38 14.94 -2.76 -15.30
CA GLU A 38 15.87 -3.85 -14.96
C GLU A 38 15.67 -4.38 -13.54
N VAL A 39 15.33 -3.53 -12.59
CA VAL A 39 15.15 -3.91 -11.17
C VAL A 39 13.98 -4.86 -10.98
N TYR A 40 12.88 -4.62 -11.67
CA TYR A 40 11.66 -5.43 -11.54
C TYR A 40 11.52 -6.51 -12.62
N GLY A 41 12.38 -6.50 -13.64
CA GLY A 41 12.36 -7.50 -14.70
C GLY A 41 11.00 -7.65 -15.39
N GLY A 42 10.28 -6.55 -15.57
CA GLY A 42 8.98 -6.55 -16.23
C GLY A 42 7.86 -7.22 -15.43
N TYR A 43 7.89 -7.18 -14.11
CA TYR A 43 6.87 -7.82 -13.27
C TYR A 43 5.85 -6.82 -12.72
N THR A 44 4.57 -7.15 -12.89
CA THR A 44 3.43 -6.53 -12.20
C THR A 44 2.37 -7.60 -11.93
N CYS A 45 1.92 -7.73 -10.69
CA CYS A 45 0.93 -8.74 -10.32
C CYS A 45 -0.47 -8.41 -10.87
N VAL A 46 -1.39 -9.36 -10.78
CA VAL A 46 -2.77 -9.21 -11.28
C VAL A 46 -3.46 -7.95 -10.76
N LYS A 47 -3.26 -7.56 -9.49
CA LYS A 47 -3.88 -6.36 -8.92
C LYS A 47 -3.44 -5.07 -9.62
N GLY A 48 -2.15 -4.94 -9.93
CA GLY A 48 -1.63 -3.79 -10.68
C GLY A 48 -2.20 -3.72 -12.10
N ARG A 49 -2.32 -4.88 -12.76
CA ARG A 49 -2.87 -4.95 -14.13
C ARG A 49 -4.37 -4.65 -14.20
N GLN A 50 -5.10 -4.87 -13.11
CA GLN A 50 -6.54 -4.60 -13.01
C GLN A 50 -6.87 -3.19 -12.47
N LEU A 51 -5.90 -2.29 -12.39
CA LEU A 51 -6.13 -0.90 -11.95
C LEU A 51 -7.20 -0.15 -12.75
N PRO A 52 -7.30 -0.28 -14.09
CA PRO A 52 -8.36 0.40 -14.83
C PRO A 52 -9.76 0.00 -14.38
N GLU A 53 -10.00 -1.30 -14.13
CA GLU A 53 -11.29 -1.79 -13.63
C GLU A 53 -11.64 -1.20 -12.26
N GLN A 54 -10.67 -1.10 -11.37
CA GLN A 54 -10.86 -0.45 -10.08
C GLN A 54 -11.10 1.05 -10.22
N MET A 55 -10.36 1.71 -11.10
CA MET A 55 -10.43 3.16 -11.31
C MET A 55 -11.80 3.59 -11.83
N TYR A 56 -12.38 2.80 -12.74
CA TYR A 56 -13.65 3.10 -13.40
C TYR A 56 -14.80 2.22 -12.91
N TYR A 57 -14.66 1.60 -11.75
CA TYR A 57 -15.73 0.78 -11.18
C TYR A 57 -16.99 1.63 -10.96
N PRO A 58 -18.17 1.19 -11.46
CA PRO A 58 -19.39 2.02 -11.46
C PRO A 58 -19.84 2.46 -10.05
N GLU A 59 -19.61 1.63 -9.05
CA GLU A 59 -20.00 1.92 -7.66
C GLU A 59 -18.89 2.62 -6.86
N ARG A 60 -17.86 3.15 -7.55
CA ARG A 60 -16.80 3.89 -6.88
C ARG A 60 -17.34 5.16 -6.24
N ILE A 61 -17.06 5.36 -4.97
CA ILE A 61 -17.42 6.58 -4.23
C ILE A 61 -16.58 7.74 -4.77
N LEU A 62 -17.24 8.74 -5.36
CA LEU A 62 -16.60 9.92 -5.98
C LEU A 62 -16.83 11.21 -5.21
N SER A 63 -17.61 11.19 -4.13
CA SER A 63 -17.90 12.35 -3.29
C SER A 63 -17.90 11.96 -1.81
N SER A 64 -17.83 12.95 -0.93
CA SER A 64 -18.05 12.73 0.50
C SER A 64 -19.49 12.29 0.73
N LEU A 65 -19.69 11.31 1.59
CA LEU A 65 -21.01 10.78 1.92
C LEU A 65 -21.32 11.02 3.41
N LYS A 66 -22.45 11.68 3.68
CA LYS A 66 -22.99 11.85 5.02
C LYS A 66 -24.04 10.78 5.29
N LYS A 67 -23.87 10.02 6.37
CA LYS A 67 -24.85 9.05 6.82
C LYS A 67 -26.05 9.76 7.46
N ASN A 68 -27.26 9.40 7.03
CA ASN A 68 -28.51 9.89 7.57
C ASN A 68 -29.00 9.00 8.71
N ASP A 69 -29.99 9.47 9.47
CA ASP A 69 -30.55 8.74 10.62
C ASP A 69 -31.25 7.42 10.21
N ASP A 70 -31.79 7.37 9.01
CA ASP A 70 -32.39 6.17 8.41
C ASP A 70 -31.38 5.15 7.87
N GLY A 71 -30.08 5.45 8.00
CA GLY A 71 -28.96 4.62 7.50
C GLY A 71 -28.62 4.85 6.04
N SER A 72 -29.38 5.63 5.30
CA SER A 72 -29.02 6.05 3.93
C SER A 72 -27.84 7.02 3.90
N HIS A 73 -27.34 7.34 2.70
CA HIS A 73 -26.22 8.27 2.54
C HIS A 73 -26.59 9.38 1.57
N THR A 74 -26.21 10.62 1.92
CA THR A 74 -26.36 11.79 1.07
C THR A 74 -24.98 12.29 0.65
N ALA A 75 -24.80 12.55 -0.63
CA ALA A 75 -23.57 13.17 -1.14
C ALA A 75 -23.48 14.63 -0.70
N ILE A 76 -22.34 15.01 -0.14
CA ILE A 76 -22.02 16.37 0.30
C ILE A 76 -20.69 16.82 -0.25
N SER A 77 -20.41 18.12 -0.22
CA SER A 77 -19.11 18.65 -0.61
C SER A 77 -18.03 18.25 0.39
N SER A 78 -16.79 18.18 -0.05
CA SER A 78 -15.64 17.92 0.84
C SER A 78 -15.47 19.02 1.87
N SER A 79 -15.74 20.27 1.52
CA SER A 79 -15.70 21.41 2.46
C SER A 79 -16.72 21.22 3.58
N GLN A 80 -17.98 20.94 3.24
CA GLN A 80 -19.02 20.66 4.22
C GLN A 80 -18.66 19.48 5.13
N ALA A 81 -18.10 18.40 4.56
CA ALA A 81 -17.68 17.25 5.36
C ALA A 81 -16.59 17.61 6.36
N LEU A 82 -15.59 18.39 5.95
CA LEU A 82 -14.50 18.85 6.82
C LEU A 82 -15.00 19.78 7.94
N ASP A 83 -15.89 20.71 7.62
CA ASP A 83 -16.47 21.63 8.61
C ASP A 83 -17.27 20.86 9.68
N GLU A 84 -18.15 19.95 9.26
CA GLU A 84 -18.94 19.14 10.19
C GLU A 84 -18.07 18.21 11.06
N ILE A 85 -16.98 17.65 10.50
CA ILE A 85 -16.00 16.84 11.24
C ILE A 85 -15.25 17.72 12.25
N ALA A 86 -14.80 18.90 11.85
CA ALA A 86 -14.07 19.81 12.73
C ALA A 86 -14.92 20.24 13.92
N ASP A 87 -16.19 20.57 13.71
CA ASP A 87 -17.12 20.95 14.78
C ASP A 87 -17.35 19.80 15.78
N LYS A 88 -17.54 18.59 15.28
CA LYS A 88 -17.70 17.41 16.14
C LYS A 88 -16.44 17.10 16.94
N LEU A 89 -15.27 17.16 16.31
CA LEU A 89 -14.00 16.95 16.99
C LEU A 89 -13.73 18.00 18.05
N ARG A 90 -14.05 19.28 17.78
CA ARG A 90 -13.94 20.35 18.76
C ARG A 90 -14.83 20.10 19.98
N ALA A 91 -16.07 19.75 19.76
CA ALA A 91 -17.00 19.42 20.86
C ALA A 91 -16.51 18.24 21.73
N ILE A 92 -15.88 17.23 21.10
CA ILE A 92 -15.28 16.09 21.81
C ILE A 92 -14.05 16.54 22.62
N LEU A 93 -13.18 17.35 22.03
CA LEU A 93 -12.00 17.90 22.70
C LEU A 93 -12.38 18.75 23.92
N ASP A 94 -13.33 19.65 23.74
CA ASP A 94 -13.78 20.56 24.82
C ASP A 94 -14.38 19.77 25.99
N LYS A 95 -15.08 18.68 25.70
CA LYS A 95 -15.75 17.86 26.72
C LYS A 95 -14.83 16.83 27.38
N HIS A 96 -13.94 16.19 26.61
CA HIS A 96 -13.23 14.98 27.04
C HIS A 96 -11.70 15.13 27.00
N GLY A 97 -11.19 16.24 26.47
CA GLY A 97 -9.76 16.52 26.35
C GLY A 97 -9.05 15.78 25.21
N PRO A 98 -7.76 16.08 25.00
CA PRO A 98 -7.00 15.62 23.83
C PRO A 98 -6.92 14.08 23.68
N ARG A 99 -6.88 13.34 24.77
CA ARG A 99 -6.78 11.87 24.75
C ARG A 99 -8.02 11.17 24.20
N SER A 100 -9.11 11.90 24.01
CA SER A 100 -10.36 11.35 23.44
C SER A 100 -10.28 11.15 21.93
N ILE A 101 -9.30 11.73 21.26
CA ILE A 101 -9.10 11.59 19.82
C ILE A 101 -7.87 10.74 19.57
N ALA A 102 -8.07 9.66 18.81
CA ALA A 102 -7.01 8.73 18.42
C ALA A 102 -7.00 8.52 16.91
N SER A 103 -5.81 8.27 16.36
CA SER A 103 -5.65 7.80 14.98
C SER A 103 -4.96 6.45 14.96
N TYR A 104 -5.46 5.56 14.11
CA TYR A 104 -4.78 4.32 13.77
C TYR A 104 -4.51 4.28 12.27
N ASN A 105 -3.22 4.28 11.90
CA ASN A 105 -2.80 4.31 10.51
C ASN A 105 -2.33 2.91 10.08
N GLY A 106 -2.98 2.39 9.04
CA GLY A 106 -2.62 1.12 8.43
C GLY A 106 -1.48 1.29 7.41
N THR A 107 -1.00 0.16 6.91
CA THR A 107 0.15 0.06 6.01
C THR A 107 -0.04 0.86 4.71
N VAL A 108 -1.24 0.89 4.14
CA VAL A 108 -1.51 1.57 2.86
C VAL A 108 -1.34 3.10 2.96
N SER A 109 -1.32 3.67 4.16
CA SER A 109 -1.03 5.10 4.36
C SER A 109 0.35 5.53 3.83
N PHE A 110 1.31 4.61 3.74
CA PHE A 110 2.62 4.85 3.12
C PHE A 110 2.56 5.13 1.61
N GLN A 111 1.45 4.82 0.95
CA GLN A 111 1.26 5.11 -0.48
C GLN A 111 1.17 6.61 -0.79
N ASN A 112 0.96 7.42 0.23
CA ASN A 112 1.04 8.88 0.14
C ASN A 112 2.08 9.36 1.14
N SER A 113 3.17 9.92 0.66
CA SER A 113 4.30 10.40 1.47
C SER A 113 3.90 11.48 2.49
N ALA A 114 2.84 12.23 2.23
CA ALA A 114 2.33 13.26 3.13
C ALA A 114 1.47 12.72 4.29
N THR A 115 0.94 11.49 4.19
CA THR A 115 -0.05 10.99 5.18
C THR A 115 0.49 10.97 6.61
N HIS A 116 1.63 10.34 6.83
CA HIS A 116 2.20 10.24 8.20
C HIS A 116 2.66 11.59 8.76
N PRO A 117 3.44 12.41 8.03
CA PRO A 117 3.82 13.73 8.52
C PRO A 117 2.64 14.62 8.87
N VAL A 118 1.62 14.66 8.00
CA VAL A 118 0.41 15.47 8.23
C VAL A 118 -0.39 14.94 9.42
N ALA A 119 -0.64 13.63 9.50
CA ALA A 119 -1.35 13.02 10.62
C ALA A 119 -0.62 13.26 11.95
N LYS A 120 0.70 13.15 11.97
CA LYS A 120 1.50 13.43 13.17
C LYS A 120 1.44 14.89 13.56
N ALA A 121 1.58 15.82 12.60
CA ALA A 121 1.46 17.25 12.86
C ALA A 121 0.08 17.61 13.40
N TRP A 122 -0.97 17.00 12.87
CA TRP A 122 -2.35 17.18 13.35
C TRP A 122 -2.50 16.72 14.81
N HIS A 123 -1.95 15.55 15.19
CA HIS A 123 -1.95 15.08 16.58
C HIS A 123 -1.18 15.98 17.53
N VAL A 124 -0.04 16.55 17.08
CA VAL A 124 0.71 17.56 17.84
C VAL A 124 -0.14 18.80 18.06
N ALA A 125 -0.85 19.29 17.02
CA ALA A 125 -1.73 20.45 17.13
C ALA A 125 -2.93 20.22 18.06
N LEU A 126 -3.41 18.98 18.20
CA LEU A 126 -4.46 18.58 19.14
C LEU A 126 -3.95 18.30 20.56
N ASP A 127 -2.64 18.30 20.78
CA ASP A 127 -1.99 17.83 22.01
C ASP A 127 -2.41 16.40 22.37
N SER A 128 -2.66 15.56 21.36
CA SER A 128 -3.08 14.16 21.55
C SER A 128 -1.93 13.18 21.35
N PRO A 129 -1.58 12.37 22.37
CA PRO A 129 -0.56 11.33 22.24
C PRO A 129 -1.07 10.05 21.54
N SER A 130 -2.38 9.98 21.23
CA SER A 130 -3.06 8.77 20.81
C SER A 130 -2.89 8.50 19.30
N TYR A 131 -1.65 8.47 18.83
CA TYR A 131 -1.29 8.15 17.45
C TYR A 131 -0.72 6.74 17.36
N TYR A 132 -1.41 5.86 16.64
CA TYR A 132 -1.07 4.45 16.53
C TYR A 132 -0.87 4.04 15.08
N THR A 133 -0.08 2.99 14.89
CA THR A 133 0.15 2.37 13.58
C THR A 133 0.09 0.84 13.69
N SER A 134 -0.10 0.17 12.56
CA SER A 134 -0.09 -1.30 12.49
C SER A 134 1.27 -1.92 12.82
N ILE A 135 2.36 -1.15 12.76
CA ILE A 135 3.72 -1.67 12.85
C ILE A 135 4.01 -2.40 14.16
N THR A 136 3.32 -2.03 15.24
CA THR A 136 3.51 -2.64 16.57
C THR A 136 2.96 -4.06 16.68
N ILE A 137 2.00 -4.43 15.84
CA ILE A 137 1.41 -5.77 15.80
C ILE A 137 1.70 -6.51 14.51
N ASP A 138 1.94 -5.78 13.40
CA ASP A 138 2.20 -6.35 12.09
C ASP A 138 3.63 -6.93 11.98
N GLN A 139 4.63 -6.18 12.38
CA GLN A 139 6.03 -6.55 12.14
C GLN A 139 6.98 -6.34 13.34
N PRO A 140 6.58 -6.50 14.59
CA PRO A 140 7.49 -6.26 15.71
C PRO A 140 8.68 -7.21 15.70
N ALA A 141 8.50 -8.46 15.24
CA ALA A 141 9.59 -9.42 15.13
C ALA A 141 10.61 -9.02 14.06
N LYS A 142 10.17 -8.45 12.95
CA LYS A 142 11.08 -8.02 11.88
C LYS A 142 11.79 -6.71 12.21
N VAL A 143 11.04 -5.71 12.69
CA VAL A 143 11.56 -4.37 12.95
C VAL A 143 12.30 -4.33 14.30
N GLY A 144 11.67 -4.81 15.36
CA GLY A 144 12.25 -4.78 16.71
C GLY A 144 13.31 -5.85 16.93
N ILE A 145 12.93 -7.12 16.84
CA ILE A 145 13.82 -8.24 17.15
C ILE A 145 14.89 -8.40 16.07
N GLY A 146 14.52 -8.35 14.78
CA GLY A 146 15.46 -8.46 13.68
C GLY A 146 16.51 -7.35 13.73
N ALA A 147 16.10 -6.10 13.86
CA ALA A 147 17.01 -4.97 13.95
C ALA A 147 17.87 -5.01 15.23
N ALA A 148 17.30 -5.38 16.38
CA ALA A 148 18.03 -5.47 17.64
C ALA A 148 19.08 -6.61 17.66
N ARG A 149 18.79 -7.72 16.99
CA ARG A 149 19.67 -8.90 16.98
C ARG A 149 20.67 -8.91 15.83
N MET A 150 20.28 -8.41 14.68
CA MET A 150 21.06 -8.50 13.44
C MET A 150 21.55 -7.13 12.93
N GLY A 151 21.15 -6.04 13.58
CA GLY A 151 21.53 -4.67 13.21
C GLY A 151 20.79 -4.12 12.00
N PHE A 152 19.93 -4.89 11.36
CA PHE A 152 19.17 -4.46 10.20
C PHE A 152 17.83 -5.22 10.10
N TRP A 153 16.93 -4.71 9.28
CA TRP A 153 15.68 -5.36 8.97
C TRP A 153 15.91 -6.57 8.05
N SER A 154 15.80 -7.77 8.58
CA SER A 154 16.11 -9.02 7.87
C SER A 154 14.88 -9.80 7.39
N GLY A 155 13.68 -9.33 7.67
CA GLY A 155 12.46 -10.03 7.29
C GLY A 155 11.84 -9.51 6.01
N GLY A 156 11.28 -10.37 5.18
CA GLY A 156 10.38 -10.01 4.09
C GLY A 156 10.77 -10.51 2.72
N SER A 157 11.65 -9.87 2.00
CA SER A 157 12.01 -10.29 0.65
C SER A 157 13.06 -11.36 0.64
N HIS A 158 12.91 -12.31 -0.27
CA HIS A 158 13.88 -13.35 -0.51
C HIS A 158 14.12 -13.52 -1.99
N THR A 159 15.37 -13.63 -2.39
CA THR A 159 15.75 -13.74 -3.80
C THR A 159 15.72 -15.19 -4.32
N TRP A 160 15.76 -16.16 -3.41
CA TRP A 160 15.93 -17.59 -3.68
C TRP A 160 17.14 -17.92 -4.56
N SER A 161 18.10 -16.99 -4.67
CA SER A 161 19.29 -17.17 -5.53
C SER A 161 20.14 -18.37 -5.12
N ASP A 162 20.24 -18.63 -3.83
CA ASP A 162 21.14 -19.63 -3.23
C ASP A 162 20.39 -20.70 -2.42
N SER A 163 19.07 -20.79 -2.59
CA SER A 163 18.24 -21.74 -1.85
C SER A 163 18.14 -23.07 -2.60
N ASP A 164 18.30 -24.19 -1.87
CA ASP A 164 18.00 -25.53 -2.36
C ASP A 164 16.55 -25.92 -2.15
N VAL A 165 15.91 -25.33 -1.13
CA VAL A 165 14.50 -25.56 -0.78
C VAL A 165 13.83 -24.23 -0.43
N ALA A 166 12.66 -23.99 -1.00
CA ALA A 166 11.78 -22.91 -0.61
C ALA A 166 10.51 -23.47 0.05
N LEU A 167 10.31 -23.17 1.33
CA LEU A 167 9.08 -23.53 2.05
C LEU A 167 8.18 -22.29 2.11
N ILE A 168 7.00 -22.38 1.50
CA ILE A 168 6.04 -21.28 1.39
C ILE A 168 4.80 -21.64 2.19
N LEU A 169 4.58 -20.97 3.32
CA LEU A 169 3.46 -21.24 4.22
C LEU A 169 2.54 -20.01 4.30
N GLY A 170 1.29 -20.18 3.89
CA GLY A 170 0.26 -19.14 4.01
C GLY A 170 0.59 -17.83 3.29
N ASN A 171 1.43 -17.88 2.25
CA ASN A 171 1.90 -16.69 1.53
C ASN A 171 1.71 -16.85 0.02
N ASN A 172 1.18 -15.81 -0.61
CA ASN A 172 1.14 -15.73 -2.07
C ASN A 172 2.29 -14.86 -2.58
N THR A 173 3.42 -15.49 -2.90
CA THR A 173 4.64 -14.81 -3.35
C THR A 173 4.50 -14.12 -4.70
N LEU A 174 3.46 -14.44 -5.47
CA LEU A 174 3.19 -13.87 -6.80
C LEU A 174 2.23 -12.68 -6.75
N VAL A 175 1.67 -12.36 -5.59
CA VAL A 175 0.72 -11.25 -5.45
C VAL A 175 1.10 -10.42 -4.24
N SER A 176 1.14 -9.08 -4.39
CA SER A 176 1.53 -8.16 -3.32
C SER A 176 2.89 -8.49 -2.71
N HIS A 177 3.84 -8.89 -3.53
CA HIS A 177 5.18 -9.15 -3.03
C HIS A 177 5.78 -7.87 -2.48
N PHE A 178 6.22 -7.93 -1.25
CA PHE A 178 6.71 -6.79 -0.51
C PHE A 178 8.23 -6.67 -0.66
N SER A 179 8.68 -5.48 -1.08
CA SER A 179 10.10 -5.13 -1.03
C SER A 179 10.40 -4.39 0.26
N ILE A 180 11.50 -4.73 0.91
CA ILE A 180 11.89 -4.11 2.16
C ILE A 180 12.23 -2.63 1.94
N PRO A 181 11.73 -1.71 2.79
CA PRO A 181 12.30 -0.38 2.90
C PRO A 181 13.77 -0.50 3.30
N GLY A 182 14.68 -0.14 2.43
CA GLY A 182 16.12 -0.26 2.71
C GLY A 182 16.94 -0.79 1.55
N GLY A 183 16.35 -0.96 0.38
CA GLY A 183 17.08 -1.06 -0.86
C GLY A 183 17.42 -2.47 -1.34
N ILE A 184 16.81 -3.51 -0.79
CA ILE A 184 16.85 -4.81 -1.47
C ILE A 184 15.90 -4.69 -2.67
N PRO A 185 16.39 -4.83 -3.90
CA PRO A 185 15.57 -4.67 -5.08
C PRO A 185 14.41 -5.65 -5.06
N SER A 186 13.24 -5.17 -5.35
CA SER A 186 12.18 -6.06 -5.80
C SER A 186 12.56 -6.60 -7.17
N PHE A 187 12.15 -7.78 -7.44
CA PHE A 187 12.42 -8.47 -8.67
C PHE A 187 11.20 -9.29 -9.03
N SER A 188 11.17 -9.83 -10.22
CA SER A 188 10.08 -10.71 -10.64
C SER A 188 10.06 -12.00 -9.80
N PRO A 189 9.13 -12.18 -8.87
CA PRO A 189 9.09 -13.39 -8.04
C PRO A 189 8.81 -14.64 -8.87
N SER A 190 8.06 -14.50 -9.96
CA SER A 190 7.80 -15.62 -10.89
C SER A 190 9.07 -16.07 -11.61
N ASN A 191 9.92 -15.12 -12.03
CA ASN A 191 11.20 -15.46 -12.64
C ASN A 191 12.16 -16.05 -11.60
N ALA A 192 12.24 -15.48 -10.41
CA ALA A 192 13.10 -15.98 -9.33
C ALA A 192 12.75 -17.43 -8.95
N LEU A 193 11.47 -17.75 -8.81
CA LEU A 193 11.02 -19.13 -8.54
C LEU A 193 11.34 -20.06 -9.71
N ARG A 194 11.11 -19.62 -10.94
CA ARG A 194 11.40 -20.41 -12.15
C ARG A 194 12.90 -20.70 -12.29
N GLU A 195 13.74 -19.72 -12.11
CA GLU A 195 15.21 -19.89 -12.18
C GLU A 195 15.71 -20.77 -11.04
N GLY A 196 15.16 -20.60 -9.83
CA GLY A 196 15.43 -21.50 -8.70
C GLY A 196 15.10 -22.95 -9.03
N THR A 197 13.91 -23.19 -9.56
CA THR A 197 13.48 -24.55 -9.97
C THR A 197 14.37 -25.14 -11.06
N LYS A 198 14.80 -24.34 -12.04
CA LYS A 198 15.76 -24.80 -13.06
C LYS A 198 17.11 -25.23 -12.48
N ARG A 199 17.56 -24.60 -11.40
CA ARG A 199 18.79 -24.98 -10.66
C ARG A 199 18.60 -26.22 -9.79
N GLY A 200 17.38 -26.73 -9.64
CA GLY A 200 17.05 -27.88 -8.80
C GLY A 200 16.44 -27.52 -7.44
N MET A 201 16.13 -26.24 -7.17
CA MET A 201 15.43 -25.84 -5.96
C MET A 201 14.07 -26.51 -5.87
N LYS A 202 13.75 -27.08 -4.72
CA LYS A 202 12.45 -27.68 -4.43
C LYS A 202 11.53 -26.64 -3.79
N ILE A 203 10.29 -26.56 -4.26
CA ILE A 203 9.25 -25.71 -3.69
C ILE A 203 8.26 -26.59 -2.95
N ILE A 204 8.01 -26.25 -1.68
CA ILE A 204 7.04 -26.91 -0.80
C ILE A 204 6.01 -25.86 -0.40
N CYS A 205 4.71 -26.12 -0.66
CA CYS A 205 3.56 -25.24 -0.34
C CYS A 205 2.56 -25.96 0.55
#